data_8c403f27a33b96309b4a7658cef127d7
#
_entry.id   8c403f27a33b96309b4a7658cef127d7
#
_cell.length_a   1.000
_cell.length_b   1.000
_cell.length_c   1.000
_cell.angle_alpha   90.00
_cell.angle_beta   90.00
_cell.angle_gamma   90.00
#
_symmetry.space_group_name_H-M   'P 1'
#
loop_
_entity.id
_entity.type
_entity.pdbx_description
1 polymer ?
#
loop_
_entity_poly.entity_id
_entity_poly.type
_entity_poly.pdbx_seq_one_letter_code
_entity_poly.pdbx_strand_id
1 'polypeptide(L)'
;VSQAVEHAAKDLNLQVLVTNDPKVVRAAERVVLPGQGAMRDCMRELREAHGGDLLGAVLDAAATKPLMGVCVGMQMLLDHSEEQDTPGLGLIPGQVVRFRLDGMTQPDGSRYKVPQMGWNTVHQARHEGIWGGQPHPVWAGIPDNSYFYFVHSDHAVVNDPRHSAGETEYGVRFTCAVARDNIFATQFHPEKSAEHGLALYRNFLLWQP
;
A
#
# COMPACT_ATOMS: atom_id res chain seq x y z
N VAL A 1 6.17 4.14 -10.22
CA VAL A 1 6.34 4.62 -8.83
C VAL A 1 7.47 5.64 -8.76
N SER A 2 8.71 5.30 -9.12
CA SER A 2 9.87 6.18 -8.95
C SER A 2 9.70 7.58 -9.52
N GLN A 3 9.23 7.69 -10.78
CA GLN A 3 8.99 8.99 -11.42
C GLN A 3 7.97 9.86 -10.66
N ALA A 4 6.94 9.24 -10.12
CA ALA A 4 5.93 9.96 -9.33
C ALA A 4 6.50 10.43 -7.99
N VAL A 5 7.31 9.62 -7.34
CA VAL A 5 8.01 9.99 -6.10
C VAL A 5 9.03 11.11 -6.37
N GLU A 6 9.79 11.01 -7.45
CA GLU A 6 10.71 12.08 -7.90
C GLU A 6 9.98 13.39 -8.14
N HIS A 7 8.82 13.33 -8.80
CA HIS A 7 8.00 14.51 -9.03
C HIS A 7 7.49 15.10 -7.70
N ALA A 8 7.01 14.26 -6.79
CA ALA A 8 6.55 14.69 -5.47
C ALA A 8 7.67 15.28 -4.61
N ALA A 9 8.92 14.82 -4.82
CA ALA A 9 10.10 15.27 -4.09
C ALA A 9 10.77 16.53 -4.66
N LYS A 10 10.32 17.02 -5.80
CA LYS A 10 11.01 18.05 -6.60
C LYS A 10 11.44 19.29 -5.81
N ASP A 11 10.60 19.75 -4.87
CA ASP A 11 10.86 20.95 -4.07
C ASP A 11 11.39 20.63 -2.66
N LEU A 12 11.64 19.36 -2.35
CA LEU A 12 11.97 18.92 -1.00
C LEU A 12 13.47 18.68 -0.78
N ASN A 13 14.29 18.89 -1.81
CA ASN A 13 15.72 18.61 -1.79
C ASN A 13 16.04 17.16 -1.35
N LEU A 14 15.26 16.22 -1.87
CA LEU A 14 15.40 14.80 -1.60
C LEU A 14 15.94 14.07 -2.84
N GLN A 15 16.84 13.13 -2.63
CA GLN A 15 17.31 12.22 -3.67
C GLN A 15 16.47 10.95 -3.65
N VAL A 16 15.92 10.59 -4.81
CA VAL A 16 15.17 9.33 -4.99
C VAL A 16 16.07 8.33 -5.69
N LEU A 17 16.26 7.17 -5.07
CA LEU A 17 17.08 6.09 -5.60
C LEU A 17 16.22 4.85 -5.83
N VAL A 18 16.37 4.24 -7.00
CA VAL A 18 15.79 2.92 -7.29
C VAL A 18 16.89 1.89 -7.12
N THR A 19 16.71 0.96 -6.20
CA THR A 19 17.78 0.04 -5.82
C THR A 19 17.24 -1.29 -5.30
N ASN A 20 18.05 -2.34 -5.41
CA ASN A 20 17.90 -3.58 -4.67
C ASN A 20 19.13 -3.84 -3.77
N ASP A 21 20.00 -2.85 -3.61
CA ASP A 21 21.17 -2.97 -2.74
C ASP A 21 20.76 -2.78 -1.27
N PRO A 22 20.94 -3.78 -0.40
CA PRO A 22 20.60 -3.69 1.01
C PRO A 22 21.27 -2.52 1.74
N LYS A 23 22.49 -2.17 1.34
CA LYS A 23 23.24 -1.06 1.95
C LYS A 23 22.57 0.29 1.66
N VAL A 24 22.10 0.48 0.42
CA VAL A 24 21.39 1.69 0.01
C VAL A 24 20.04 1.79 0.73
N VAL A 25 19.32 0.67 0.85
CA VAL A 25 18.06 0.62 1.59
C VAL A 25 18.26 0.98 3.06
N ARG A 26 19.30 0.42 3.71
CA ARG A 26 19.60 0.73 5.11
C ARG A 26 20.05 2.17 5.34
N ALA A 27 20.69 2.79 4.35
CA ALA A 27 21.12 4.18 4.42
C ALA A 27 20.01 5.20 4.13
N ALA A 28 18.91 4.77 3.50
CA ALA A 28 17.81 5.64 3.15
C ALA A 28 17.05 6.14 4.39
N GLU A 29 16.54 7.36 4.33
CA GLU A 29 15.71 7.92 5.41
C GLU A 29 14.27 7.38 5.37
N ARG A 30 13.80 7.05 4.17
CA ARG A 30 12.44 6.51 3.89
C ARG A 30 12.53 5.43 2.84
N VAL A 31 11.62 4.48 2.88
CA VAL A 31 11.60 3.37 1.93
C VAL A 31 10.20 3.26 1.32
N VAL A 32 10.15 3.15 0.00
CA VAL A 32 8.95 2.77 -0.74
C VAL A 32 9.15 1.36 -1.26
N LEU A 33 8.24 0.46 -0.88
CA LEU A 33 8.20 -0.93 -1.31
C LEU A 33 7.11 -1.10 -2.36
N PRO A 34 7.45 -1.00 -3.65
CA PRO A 34 6.50 -1.30 -4.71
C PRO A 34 6.41 -2.80 -4.93
N GLY A 35 5.36 -3.22 -5.60
CA GLY A 35 5.21 -4.59 -6.07
C GLY A 35 4.12 -4.68 -7.11
N GLN A 36 4.30 -5.55 -8.09
CA GLN A 36 3.32 -5.82 -9.12
C GLN A 36 3.40 -7.29 -9.57
N GLY A 37 2.30 -7.77 -10.15
CA GLY A 37 2.20 -9.17 -10.52
C GLY A 37 1.83 -10.05 -9.31
N ALA A 38 2.36 -11.27 -9.26
CA ALA A 38 2.06 -12.21 -8.19
C ALA A 38 2.85 -11.91 -6.91
N MET A 39 2.18 -11.90 -5.77
CA MET A 39 2.83 -11.69 -4.47
C MET A 39 3.95 -12.71 -4.21
N ARG A 40 3.75 -13.97 -4.63
CA ARG A 40 4.76 -15.02 -4.51
C ARG A 40 6.08 -14.67 -5.18
N ASP A 41 6.01 -14.09 -6.37
CA ASP A 41 7.22 -13.71 -7.12
C ASP A 41 7.93 -12.53 -6.44
N CYS A 42 7.17 -11.53 -6.01
CA CYS A 42 7.72 -10.39 -5.26
C CYS A 42 8.38 -10.84 -3.96
N MET A 43 7.75 -11.74 -3.21
CA MET A 43 8.31 -12.29 -1.97
C MET A 43 9.57 -13.13 -2.24
N ARG A 44 9.58 -13.92 -3.32
CA ARG A 44 10.76 -14.70 -3.70
C ARG A 44 11.93 -13.80 -4.03
N GLU A 45 11.73 -12.79 -4.86
CA GLU A 45 12.79 -11.82 -5.21
C GLU A 45 13.34 -11.13 -3.95
N LEU A 46 12.47 -10.73 -3.04
CA LEU A 46 12.88 -10.09 -1.79
C LEU A 46 13.72 -11.03 -0.91
N ARG A 47 13.35 -12.31 -0.85
CA ARG A 47 14.04 -13.33 -0.05
C ARG A 47 15.36 -13.81 -0.64
N GLU A 48 15.46 -13.82 -1.97
CA GLU A 48 16.64 -14.38 -2.67
C GLU A 48 17.69 -13.31 -2.97
N ALA A 49 17.28 -12.05 -3.14
CA ALA A 49 18.20 -10.97 -3.47
C ALA A 49 19.28 -10.82 -2.39
N HIS A 50 20.53 -10.79 -2.84
CA HIS A 50 21.71 -10.65 -1.98
C HIS A 50 21.76 -11.69 -0.84
N GLY A 51 21.35 -12.94 -1.12
CA GLY A 51 21.37 -14.02 -0.14
C GLY A 51 20.40 -13.78 1.04
N GLY A 52 19.33 -13.02 0.83
CA GLY A 52 18.35 -12.68 1.85
C GLY A 52 18.62 -11.36 2.58
N ASP A 53 19.72 -10.68 2.29
CA ASP A 53 20.06 -9.44 2.97
C ASP A 53 19.13 -8.28 2.58
N LEU A 54 18.54 -8.30 1.36
CA LEU A 54 17.54 -7.31 0.98
C LEU A 54 16.28 -7.44 1.85
N LEU A 55 15.82 -8.66 2.13
CA LEU A 55 14.72 -8.87 3.08
C LEU A 55 15.05 -8.30 4.45
N GLY A 56 16.26 -8.56 4.96
CA GLY A 56 16.74 -8.01 6.22
C GLY A 56 16.71 -6.49 6.24
N ALA A 57 17.17 -5.84 5.17
CA ALA A 57 17.17 -4.39 5.04
C ALA A 57 15.76 -3.80 5.03
N VAL A 58 14.81 -4.45 4.36
CA VAL A 58 13.40 -4.02 4.34
C VAL A 58 12.76 -4.18 5.72
N LEU A 59 13.03 -5.27 6.43
CA LEU A 59 12.55 -5.49 7.79
C LEU A 59 13.13 -4.47 8.77
N ASP A 60 14.41 -4.14 8.66
CA ASP A 60 15.05 -3.09 9.45
C ASP A 60 14.40 -1.72 9.19
N ALA A 61 14.14 -1.39 7.93
CA ALA A 61 13.44 -0.17 7.54
C ALA A 61 12.01 -0.13 8.12
N ALA A 62 11.29 -1.23 8.03
CA ALA A 62 9.94 -1.34 8.58
C ALA A 62 9.89 -1.15 10.10
N ALA A 63 10.96 -1.49 10.79
CA ALA A 63 11.07 -1.32 12.25
C ALA A 63 11.41 0.11 12.68
N THR A 64 12.08 0.90 11.83
CA THR A 64 12.73 2.15 12.27
C THR A 64 12.47 3.38 11.41
N LYS A 65 11.91 3.23 10.20
CA LYS A 65 11.78 4.31 9.23
C LYS A 65 10.39 4.39 8.66
N PRO A 66 9.95 5.55 8.15
CA PRO A 66 8.75 5.62 7.34
C PRO A 66 8.88 4.67 6.14
N LEU A 67 7.96 3.74 6.03
CA LEU A 67 7.88 2.76 4.95
C LEU A 67 6.51 2.81 4.29
N MET A 68 6.48 2.90 2.97
CA MET A 68 5.26 2.88 2.18
C MET A 68 5.23 1.68 1.25
N GLY A 69 4.20 0.84 1.40
CA GLY A 69 3.90 -0.23 0.45
C GLY A 69 2.92 0.24 -0.64
N VAL A 70 3.11 -0.21 -1.87
CA VAL A 70 2.24 0.14 -3.01
C VAL A 70 1.80 -1.12 -3.74
N CYS A 71 0.50 -1.30 -3.89
CA CYS A 71 -0.15 -2.43 -4.57
C CYS A 71 0.26 -3.78 -3.96
N VAL A 72 0.96 -4.64 -4.68
CA VAL A 72 1.48 -5.91 -4.11
C VAL A 72 2.45 -5.63 -2.95
N GLY A 73 3.14 -4.49 -2.96
CA GLY A 73 3.96 -4.04 -1.84
C GLY A 73 3.17 -3.89 -0.53
N MET A 74 1.91 -3.44 -0.59
CA MET A 74 1.03 -3.47 0.56
C MET A 74 0.68 -4.90 0.97
N GLN A 75 0.35 -5.75 0.02
CA GLN A 75 -0.04 -7.15 0.28
C GLN A 75 1.09 -7.93 0.97
N MET A 76 2.33 -7.68 0.59
CA MET A 76 3.51 -8.31 1.21
C MET A 76 3.66 -8.00 2.71
N LEU A 77 3.08 -6.90 3.20
CA LEU A 77 3.15 -6.53 4.63
C LEU A 77 2.27 -7.40 5.52
N LEU A 78 1.26 -8.07 4.97
CA LEU A 78 0.33 -8.91 5.71
C LEU A 78 0.93 -10.28 6.03
N ASP A 79 0.19 -11.11 6.76
CA ASP A 79 0.69 -12.41 7.20
C ASP A 79 0.74 -13.43 6.07
N HIS A 80 -0.27 -13.44 5.22
CA HIS A 80 -0.46 -14.50 4.23
C HIS A 80 -1.41 -14.06 3.10
N SER A 81 -1.19 -14.59 1.90
CA SER A 81 -2.10 -14.45 0.77
C SER A 81 -2.64 -15.80 0.31
N GLU A 82 -3.94 -15.84 0.01
CA GLU A 82 -4.57 -17.01 -0.65
C GLU A 82 -3.96 -17.26 -2.03
N GLU A 83 -3.48 -16.22 -2.71
CA GLU A 83 -2.83 -16.37 -4.01
C GLU A 83 -1.58 -17.23 -3.87
N GLN A 84 -1.63 -18.42 -4.44
CA GLN A 84 -0.54 -19.38 -4.44
C GLN A 84 -0.03 -19.74 -3.02
N ASP A 85 -0.89 -19.63 -2.01
CA ASP A 85 -0.57 -19.96 -0.61
C ASP A 85 0.76 -19.30 -0.18
N THR A 86 0.82 -17.99 -0.23
CA THR A 86 2.08 -17.24 -0.09
C THR A 86 2.18 -16.58 1.28
N PRO A 87 3.19 -16.89 2.11
CA PRO A 87 3.48 -16.15 3.33
C PRO A 87 3.94 -14.72 3.03
N GLY A 88 3.43 -13.75 3.81
CA GLY A 88 3.89 -12.36 3.78
C GLY A 88 4.96 -12.06 4.83
N LEU A 89 5.20 -10.79 5.07
CA LEU A 89 6.19 -10.30 6.04
C LEU A 89 5.67 -10.29 7.48
N GLY A 90 4.35 -10.40 7.67
CA GLY A 90 3.75 -10.42 9.01
C GLY A 90 3.88 -9.12 9.80
N LEU A 91 4.04 -7.99 9.12
CA LEU A 91 4.19 -6.69 9.76
C LEU A 91 2.84 -6.05 10.14
N ILE A 92 1.79 -6.40 9.41
CA ILE A 92 0.41 -5.99 9.69
C ILE A 92 -0.43 -7.27 9.75
N PRO A 93 -0.96 -7.64 10.93
CA PRO A 93 -1.76 -8.86 11.07
C PRO A 93 -2.99 -8.85 10.17
N GLY A 94 -3.12 -9.86 9.34
CA GLY A 94 -4.22 -10.00 8.40
C GLY A 94 -3.90 -10.90 7.23
N GLN A 95 -4.87 -11.02 6.33
CA GLN A 95 -4.83 -11.90 5.17
C GLN A 95 -5.08 -11.10 3.89
N VAL A 96 -4.53 -11.59 2.79
CA VAL A 96 -4.90 -11.16 1.45
C VAL A 96 -5.78 -12.25 0.84
N VAL A 97 -6.99 -11.90 0.43
CA VAL A 97 -7.98 -12.83 -0.06
C VAL A 97 -8.47 -12.42 -1.45
N ARG A 98 -8.84 -13.41 -2.27
CA ARG A 98 -9.36 -13.16 -3.60
C ARG A 98 -10.77 -12.59 -3.55
N PHE A 99 -11.09 -11.67 -4.45
CA PHE A 99 -12.48 -11.23 -4.65
C PHE A 99 -13.40 -12.43 -5.01
N ARG A 100 -14.51 -12.53 -4.30
CA ARG A 100 -15.57 -13.52 -4.53
C ARG A 100 -16.86 -12.77 -4.89
N LEU A 101 -16.96 -12.39 -6.17
CA LEU A 101 -18.04 -11.55 -6.71
C LEU A 101 -18.94 -12.29 -7.71
N ASP A 102 -18.84 -13.61 -7.75
CA ASP A 102 -19.61 -14.44 -8.66
C ASP A 102 -21.13 -14.25 -8.44
N GLY A 103 -21.85 -14.00 -9.53
CA GLY A 103 -23.28 -13.75 -9.49
C GLY A 103 -23.70 -12.35 -9.01
N MET A 104 -22.77 -11.50 -8.62
CA MET A 104 -23.05 -10.12 -8.22
C MET A 104 -23.03 -9.19 -9.42
N THR A 105 -23.95 -8.21 -9.38
CA THR A 105 -24.06 -7.17 -10.42
C THR A 105 -23.83 -5.78 -9.83
N GLN A 106 -23.25 -4.93 -10.66
CA GLN A 106 -23.09 -3.51 -10.37
C GLN A 106 -24.45 -2.78 -10.44
N PRO A 107 -24.56 -1.55 -9.92
CA PRO A 107 -25.81 -0.78 -9.99
C PRO A 107 -26.34 -0.55 -11.40
N ASP A 108 -25.44 -0.54 -12.41
CA ASP A 108 -25.80 -0.41 -13.83
C ASP A 108 -26.25 -1.74 -14.48
N GLY A 109 -26.30 -2.84 -13.71
CA GLY A 109 -26.67 -4.17 -14.18
C GLY A 109 -25.53 -4.98 -14.79
N SER A 110 -24.36 -4.42 -14.97
CA SER A 110 -23.17 -5.15 -15.43
C SER A 110 -22.62 -6.07 -14.34
N ARG A 111 -21.88 -7.10 -14.75
CA ARG A 111 -21.20 -7.98 -13.79
C ARG A 111 -19.92 -7.34 -13.26
N TYR A 112 -19.63 -7.58 -11.98
CA TYR A 112 -18.31 -7.29 -11.44
C TYR A 112 -17.24 -8.12 -12.15
N LYS A 113 -16.16 -7.47 -12.53
CA LYS A 113 -15.00 -8.13 -13.16
C LYS A 113 -13.88 -8.25 -12.13
N VAL A 114 -13.14 -9.34 -12.20
CA VAL A 114 -11.90 -9.55 -11.45
C VAL A 114 -10.79 -9.77 -12.49
N PRO A 115 -9.74 -8.93 -12.47
CA PRO A 115 -9.43 -7.87 -11.50
C PRO A 115 -10.37 -6.66 -11.54
N GLN A 116 -10.49 -5.98 -10.39
CA GLN A 116 -10.95 -4.58 -10.39
C GLN A 116 -9.92 -3.76 -11.16
N MET A 117 -10.35 -3.03 -12.17
CA MET A 117 -9.48 -2.17 -12.97
C MET A 117 -10.21 -0.86 -13.25
N GLY A 118 -9.70 0.23 -12.71
CA GLY A 118 -10.28 1.54 -12.90
C GLY A 118 -10.26 2.42 -11.65
N TRP A 119 -10.95 3.55 -11.77
CA TRP A 119 -11.06 4.54 -10.71
C TRP A 119 -12.13 4.16 -9.70
N ASN A 120 -11.85 4.37 -8.42
CA ASN A 120 -12.81 4.21 -7.34
C ASN A 120 -12.52 5.21 -6.22
N THR A 121 -13.55 5.54 -5.45
CA THR A 121 -13.43 6.46 -4.32
C THR A 121 -12.84 5.74 -3.11
N VAL A 122 -12.05 6.48 -2.33
CA VAL A 122 -11.46 5.98 -1.09
C VAL A 122 -11.98 6.80 0.09
N HIS A 123 -12.60 6.10 1.04
CA HIS A 123 -13.00 6.66 2.32
C HIS A 123 -11.83 6.59 3.30
N GLN A 124 -11.44 7.73 3.85
CA GLN A 124 -10.35 7.83 4.83
C GLN A 124 -10.85 7.39 6.20
N ALA A 125 -10.25 6.36 6.75
CA ALA A 125 -10.65 5.82 8.05
C ALA A 125 -10.20 6.75 9.19
N ARG A 126 -11.04 6.81 10.24
CA ARG A 126 -10.78 7.56 11.47
C ARG A 126 -10.97 6.60 12.65
N HIS A 127 -10.06 6.66 13.61
CA HIS A 127 -10.13 5.80 14.80
C HIS A 127 -9.90 6.62 16.07
N GLU A 128 -10.71 6.37 17.07
CA GLU A 128 -10.47 6.93 18.40
C GLU A 128 -9.13 6.43 18.95
N GLY A 129 -8.39 7.34 19.57
CA GLY A 129 -7.11 6.99 20.22
C GLY A 129 -5.92 6.90 19.30
N ILE A 130 -6.10 6.98 17.98
CA ILE A 130 -5.00 7.12 17.03
C ILE A 130 -5.27 8.30 16.11
N TRP A 131 -4.20 8.96 15.67
CA TRP A 131 -4.21 10.16 14.82
C TRP A 131 -5.16 11.26 15.32
N GLY A 132 -5.43 11.29 16.63
CA GLY A 132 -6.35 12.26 17.23
C GLY A 132 -7.79 12.15 16.77
N GLY A 133 -8.26 10.98 16.33
CA GLY A 133 -9.58 10.77 15.75
C GLY A 133 -9.73 11.36 14.34
N GLN A 134 -8.63 11.78 13.72
CA GLN A 134 -8.56 12.29 12.36
C GLN A 134 -8.10 11.21 11.38
N PRO A 135 -8.21 11.42 10.06
CA PRO A 135 -7.56 10.55 9.09
C PRO A 135 -6.04 10.49 9.32
N HIS A 136 -5.41 9.42 8.86
CA HIS A 136 -3.96 9.29 8.93
C HIS A 136 -3.26 10.52 8.32
N PRO A 137 -2.14 11.00 8.90
CA PRO A 137 -1.44 12.21 8.40
C PRO A 137 -1.07 12.20 6.92
N VAL A 138 -0.86 11.02 6.33
CA VAL A 138 -0.55 10.88 4.90
C VAL A 138 -1.73 11.31 4.00
N TRP A 139 -2.95 11.38 4.54
CA TRP A 139 -4.12 11.91 3.82
C TRP A 139 -4.20 13.45 3.81
N ALA A 140 -3.27 14.16 4.44
CA ALA A 140 -3.35 15.61 4.61
C ALA A 140 -3.63 16.34 3.30
N GLY A 141 -4.65 17.21 3.30
CA GLY A 141 -5.05 18.01 2.13
C GLY A 141 -5.73 17.22 1.01
N ILE A 142 -5.93 15.93 1.15
CA ILE A 142 -6.65 15.11 0.18
C ILE A 142 -8.10 14.99 0.66
N PRO A 143 -9.10 15.46 -0.12
CA PRO A 143 -10.50 15.34 0.27
C PRO A 143 -10.92 13.88 0.46
N ASP A 144 -11.75 13.61 1.46
CA ASP A 144 -12.36 12.29 1.62
C ASP A 144 -13.17 11.91 0.39
N ASN A 145 -13.21 10.62 0.08
CA ASN A 145 -13.86 10.09 -1.13
C ASN A 145 -13.25 10.60 -2.45
N SER A 146 -11.97 10.96 -2.45
CA SER A 146 -11.22 11.20 -3.68
C SER A 146 -11.04 9.91 -4.47
N TYR A 147 -10.91 10.04 -5.80
CA TYR A 147 -10.71 8.92 -6.70
C TYR A 147 -9.25 8.52 -6.78
N PHE A 148 -9.01 7.20 -6.74
CA PHE A 148 -7.71 6.57 -6.96
C PHE A 148 -7.86 5.41 -7.95
N TYR A 149 -6.76 5.06 -8.62
CA TYR A 149 -6.75 4.01 -9.62
C TYR A 149 -6.37 2.66 -9.04
N PHE A 150 -7.23 1.66 -9.29
CA PHE A 150 -7.09 0.28 -8.82
C PHE A 150 -6.83 -0.68 -9.97
N VAL A 151 -5.97 -1.66 -9.75
CA VAL A 151 -5.83 -2.84 -10.58
C VAL A 151 -5.37 -4.00 -9.71
N HIS A 152 -6.31 -4.85 -9.27
CA HIS A 152 -6.01 -5.97 -8.37
C HIS A 152 -7.13 -7.00 -8.36
N SER A 153 -6.79 -8.24 -8.05
CA SER A 153 -7.71 -9.38 -7.93
C SER A 153 -7.95 -9.83 -6.49
N ASP A 154 -7.10 -9.38 -5.59
CA ASP A 154 -7.09 -9.77 -4.18
C ASP A 154 -7.13 -8.51 -3.31
N HIS A 155 -7.70 -8.62 -2.12
CA HIS A 155 -7.79 -7.50 -1.19
C HIS A 155 -7.39 -7.90 0.23
N ALA A 156 -7.02 -6.91 1.03
CA ALA A 156 -6.63 -7.09 2.42
C ALA A 156 -7.85 -7.27 3.33
N VAL A 157 -7.70 -8.16 4.32
CA VAL A 157 -8.57 -8.29 5.49
C VAL A 157 -7.67 -8.16 6.70
N VAL A 158 -7.72 -7.02 7.39
CA VAL A 158 -6.91 -6.77 8.58
C VAL A 158 -7.57 -7.34 9.83
N ASN A 159 -6.77 -7.91 10.74
CA ASN A 159 -7.29 -8.47 11.98
C ASN A 159 -7.72 -7.38 12.98
N ASP A 160 -7.00 -6.26 12.99
CA ASP A 160 -7.31 -5.11 13.84
C ASP A 160 -7.86 -3.98 12.96
N PRO A 161 -9.12 -3.55 13.15
CA PRO A 161 -9.71 -2.46 12.38
C PRO A 161 -8.92 -1.15 12.46
N ARG A 162 -8.14 -0.93 13.51
CA ARG A 162 -7.29 0.26 13.66
C ARG A 162 -6.16 0.32 12.64
N HIS A 163 -5.79 -0.81 12.03
CA HIS A 163 -4.81 -0.85 10.95
C HIS A 163 -5.40 -0.49 9.58
N SER A 164 -6.72 -0.35 9.46
CA SER A 164 -7.35 0.16 8.24
C SER A 164 -7.24 1.69 8.21
N ALA A 165 -6.51 2.21 7.23
CA ALA A 165 -6.36 3.66 7.01
C ALA A 165 -7.27 4.19 5.90
N GLY A 166 -7.81 3.32 5.07
CA GLY A 166 -8.72 3.67 4.00
C GLY A 166 -9.54 2.48 3.53
N GLU A 167 -10.76 2.75 3.11
CA GLU A 167 -11.71 1.74 2.66
C GLU A 167 -12.35 2.16 1.34
N THR A 168 -12.75 1.18 0.56
CA THR A 168 -13.52 1.36 -0.66
C THR A 168 -14.51 0.23 -0.83
N GLU A 169 -15.37 0.34 -1.83
CA GLU A 169 -16.37 -0.69 -2.14
C GLU A 169 -16.27 -1.11 -3.60
N TYR A 170 -16.17 -2.41 -3.80
CA TYR A 170 -16.24 -3.05 -5.12
C TYR A 170 -16.94 -4.40 -4.98
N GLY A 171 -18.28 -4.37 -4.95
CA GLY A 171 -19.10 -5.54 -4.63
C GLY A 171 -19.08 -5.91 -3.15
N VAL A 172 -17.93 -5.75 -2.51
CA VAL A 172 -17.71 -5.85 -1.07
C VAL A 172 -16.97 -4.62 -0.59
N ARG A 173 -17.20 -4.22 0.66
CA ARG A 173 -16.39 -3.20 1.30
C ARG A 173 -15.09 -3.83 1.80
N PHE A 174 -13.96 -3.19 1.50
CA PHE A 174 -12.65 -3.72 1.90
C PHE A 174 -11.66 -2.60 2.25
N THR A 175 -10.65 -2.96 3.01
CA THR A 175 -9.53 -2.09 3.34
C THR A 175 -8.62 -1.94 2.12
N CYS A 176 -8.44 -0.73 1.64
CA CYS A 176 -7.57 -0.40 0.52
C CYS A 176 -6.35 0.43 0.88
N ALA A 177 -6.25 0.85 2.14
CA ALA A 177 -5.04 1.43 2.71
C ALA A 177 -4.87 0.92 4.15
N VAL A 178 -3.65 0.59 4.52
CA VAL A 178 -3.31 0.09 5.85
C VAL A 178 -2.25 0.98 6.48
N ALA A 179 -2.26 1.08 7.81
CA ALA A 179 -1.25 1.82 8.55
C ALA A 179 -1.03 1.20 9.93
N ARG A 180 0.22 1.16 10.33
CA ARG A 180 0.65 0.78 11.67
C ARG A 180 1.99 1.46 11.97
N ASP A 181 2.03 2.26 13.05
CA ASP A 181 3.25 2.97 13.47
C ASP A 181 3.87 3.79 12.32
N ASN A 182 5.05 3.40 11.84
CA ASN A 182 5.79 4.06 10.76
C ASN A 182 5.50 3.49 9.36
N ILE A 183 4.50 2.62 9.24
CA ILE A 183 4.11 1.98 7.97
C ILE A 183 2.79 2.56 7.49
N PHE A 184 2.74 2.93 6.22
CA PHE A 184 1.53 3.27 5.48
C PHE A 184 1.57 2.56 4.13
N ALA A 185 0.47 1.98 3.69
CA ALA A 185 0.45 1.27 2.41
C ALA A 185 -0.89 1.36 1.71
N THR A 186 -0.87 1.27 0.38
CA THR A 186 -2.07 1.38 -0.46
C THR A 186 -2.20 0.20 -1.40
N GLN A 187 -3.44 -0.26 -1.62
CA GLN A 187 -3.77 -1.22 -2.67
C GLN A 187 -3.80 -0.55 -4.04
N PHE A 188 -4.30 0.66 -4.11
CA PHE A 188 -4.32 1.46 -5.33
C PHE A 188 -2.92 1.97 -5.70
N HIS A 189 -2.80 2.48 -6.92
CA HIS A 189 -1.56 3.03 -7.46
C HIS A 189 -1.59 4.56 -7.39
N PRO A 190 -0.93 5.20 -6.40
CA PRO A 190 -0.86 6.66 -6.35
C PRO A 190 -0.26 7.26 -7.63
N GLU A 191 0.74 6.60 -8.21
CA GLU A 191 1.39 7.04 -9.45
C GLU A 191 0.47 7.07 -10.68
N LYS A 192 -0.67 6.40 -10.60
CA LYS A 192 -1.73 6.40 -11.63
C LYS A 192 -2.97 7.19 -11.21
N SER A 193 -2.90 7.89 -10.09
CA SER A 193 -4.04 8.55 -9.45
C SER A 193 -4.01 10.08 -9.55
N ALA A 194 -3.35 10.62 -10.57
CA ALA A 194 -3.27 12.05 -10.86
C ALA A 194 -2.80 12.88 -9.65
N GLU A 195 -3.39 14.06 -9.43
CA GLU A 195 -2.96 15.00 -8.39
C GLU A 195 -3.06 14.45 -6.97
N HIS A 196 -4.10 13.65 -6.68
CA HIS A 196 -4.28 13.08 -5.34
C HIS A 196 -3.23 12.01 -5.04
N GLY A 197 -2.82 11.27 -6.05
CA GLY A 197 -1.71 10.31 -5.91
C GLY A 197 -0.37 11.00 -5.67
N LEU A 198 -0.08 12.09 -6.37
CA LEU A 198 1.12 12.89 -6.14
C LEU A 198 1.10 13.54 -4.75
N ALA A 199 -0.04 14.06 -4.32
CA ALA A 199 -0.22 14.59 -2.97
C ALA A 199 0.05 13.53 -1.90
N LEU A 200 -0.41 12.30 -2.12
CA LEU A 200 -0.17 11.20 -1.20
C LEU A 200 1.33 10.88 -1.05
N TYR A 201 2.05 10.80 -2.16
CA TYR A 201 3.51 10.61 -2.12
C TYR A 201 4.22 11.76 -1.43
N ARG A 202 3.83 13.01 -1.71
CA ARG A 202 4.40 14.17 -1.04
C ARG A 202 4.16 14.13 0.46
N ASN A 203 2.95 13.80 0.89
CA ASN A 203 2.62 13.67 2.30
C ASN A 203 3.45 12.59 2.98
N PHE A 204 3.65 11.45 2.31
CA PHE A 204 4.53 10.39 2.82
C PHE A 204 5.98 10.89 2.98
N LEU A 205 6.50 11.64 2.02
CA LEU A 205 7.86 12.19 2.09
C LEU A 205 8.04 13.21 3.23
N LEU A 206 6.97 13.86 3.65
CA LEU A 206 6.96 14.83 4.76
C LEU A 206 6.53 14.22 6.09
N TRP A 207 5.94 13.04 6.07
CA TRP A 207 5.43 12.38 7.27
C TRP A 207 6.55 12.00 8.22
N GLN A 208 6.34 12.34 9.51
CA GLN A 208 7.25 11.98 10.61
C GLN A 208 6.44 11.26 11.67
N PRO A 209 6.40 9.93 11.61
CA PRO A 209 5.65 9.11 12.54
C PRO A 209 6.20 9.12 13.95
#